data_17e31432a1102e9853ff9c41b6db80cf
#
_entry.id   17e31432a1102e9853ff9c41b6db80cf
#
_cell.length_a   1.000
_cell.length_b   1.000
_cell.length_c   1.000
_cell.angle_alpha   90.00
_cell.angle_beta   90.00
_cell.angle_gamma   90.00
#
_symmetry.space_group_name_H-M   'P 1'
#
loop_
_entity.id
_entity.type
_entity.pdbx_description
1 polymer ?
#
loop_
_entity_poly.entity_id
_entity_poly.type
_entity_poly.pdbx_seq_one_letter_code
_entity_poly.pdbx_strand_id
1 'polypeptide(L)'
;MSYVLAASSSPSFTLKGMVGYEFQPLKDDDFAVHLLDVQKGHDTFMISKALTRIYYIIEGTGAFTIDSQKYDVAPGLIVEVPPGVEYSYSGSMKILLVSHPRWFEGNERMTRNNPDVVSEGGVVGMIGNRLRRYLRRIRKLVAL
;
A
#
# COMPACT_ATOMS: atom_id res chain seq x y z
N MET A 1 -5.96 -23.28 -17.76
CA MET A 1 -5.86 -22.28 -16.70
C MET A 1 -5.23 -22.90 -15.46
N SER A 2 -4.13 -22.37 -15.02
CA SER A 2 -3.42 -22.90 -13.85
C SER A 2 -4.11 -22.51 -12.55
N TYR A 3 -4.05 -23.40 -11.56
CA TYR A 3 -4.41 -23.10 -10.16
C TYR A 3 -3.23 -22.53 -9.35
N VAL A 4 -2.05 -22.48 -9.96
CA VAL A 4 -0.82 -22.02 -9.32
C VAL A 4 -0.30 -20.82 -10.09
N LEU A 5 -0.06 -19.73 -9.41
CA LEU A 5 0.36 -18.47 -10.00
C LEU A 5 1.64 -17.97 -9.31
N ALA A 6 2.52 -17.38 -10.10
CA ALA A 6 3.64 -16.59 -9.61
C ALA A 6 3.27 -15.11 -9.65
N ALA A 7 3.93 -14.32 -8.81
CA ALA A 7 3.83 -12.87 -8.91
C ALA A 7 4.40 -12.41 -10.26
N SER A 8 3.84 -11.34 -10.81
CA SER A 8 4.34 -10.71 -12.03
C SER A 8 5.83 -10.37 -11.87
N SER A 9 6.63 -10.59 -12.93
CA SER A 9 8.03 -10.21 -12.93
C SER A 9 8.24 -8.69 -13.07
N SER A 10 7.21 -7.98 -13.54
CA SER A 10 7.22 -6.52 -13.66
C SER A 10 6.36 -5.92 -12.55
N PRO A 11 6.77 -4.76 -11.99
CA PRO A 11 5.95 -4.09 -10.99
C PRO A 11 4.57 -3.73 -11.53
N SER A 12 3.54 -3.99 -10.72
CA SER A 12 2.18 -3.54 -11.00
C SER A 12 2.01 -2.07 -10.61
N PHE A 13 2.73 -1.66 -9.58
CA PHE A 13 2.86 -0.27 -9.18
C PHE A 13 4.19 -0.03 -8.47
N THR A 14 4.67 1.21 -8.56
CA THR A 14 5.86 1.68 -7.85
C THR A 14 5.53 2.97 -7.14
N LEU A 15 5.67 2.97 -5.84
CA LEU A 15 5.55 4.16 -5.01
C LEU A 15 6.95 4.57 -4.51
N LYS A 16 7.03 5.71 -3.85
CA LYS A 16 8.32 6.26 -3.40
C LYS A 16 9.08 5.32 -2.45
N GLY A 17 8.36 4.62 -1.58
CA GLY A 17 8.95 3.76 -0.56
C GLY A 17 8.64 2.28 -0.71
N MET A 18 8.04 1.84 -1.81
CA MET A 18 7.64 0.46 -2.00
C MET A 18 7.31 0.12 -3.45
N VAL A 19 7.36 -1.17 -3.76
CA VAL A 19 7.00 -1.71 -5.09
C VAL A 19 6.03 -2.87 -4.88
N GLY A 20 5.01 -2.97 -5.72
CA GLY A 20 4.04 -4.05 -5.68
C GLY A 20 4.02 -4.88 -6.96
N TYR A 21 3.86 -6.18 -6.79
CA TYR A 21 3.79 -7.16 -7.87
C TYR A 21 2.49 -7.95 -7.73
N GLU A 22 1.65 -7.93 -8.73
CA GLU A 22 0.36 -8.60 -8.67
C GLU A 22 0.46 -10.07 -9.07
N PHE A 23 -0.31 -10.92 -8.39
CA PHE A 23 -0.57 -12.30 -8.81
C PHE A 23 -1.81 -12.32 -9.66
N GLN A 24 -1.67 -12.61 -10.94
CA GLN A 24 -2.81 -12.59 -11.87
C GLN A 24 -2.63 -13.58 -13.04
N PRO A 25 -3.73 -14.03 -13.67
CA PRO A 25 -5.11 -13.75 -13.29
C PRO A 25 -5.60 -14.68 -12.18
N LEU A 26 -6.34 -14.13 -11.23
CA LEU A 26 -7.08 -14.95 -10.27
C LEU A 26 -8.40 -15.41 -10.89
N LYS A 27 -8.89 -16.60 -10.49
CA LYS A 27 -10.19 -17.09 -10.94
C LYS A 27 -11.33 -16.25 -10.40
N ASP A 28 -11.24 -15.84 -9.15
CA ASP A 28 -12.14 -14.87 -8.52
C ASP A 28 -11.49 -13.49 -8.64
N ASP A 29 -11.97 -12.69 -9.58
CA ASP A 29 -11.42 -11.36 -9.87
C ASP A 29 -11.90 -10.27 -8.92
N ASP A 30 -12.75 -10.60 -7.94
CA ASP A 30 -13.07 -9.71 -6.84
C ASP A 30 -11.91 -9.56 -5.85
N PHE A 31 -11.00 -10.53 -5.81
CA PHE A 31 -9.79 -10.46 -5.01
C PHE A 31 -8.63 -9.90 -5.83
N ALA A 32 -7.76 -9.15 -5.17
CA ALA A 32 -6.44 -8.83 -5.68
C ALA A 32 -5.40 -9.29 -4.68
N VAL A 33 -4.33 -9.92 -5.16
CA VAL A 33 -3.22 -10.38 -4.34
C VAL A 33 -1.94 -9.77 -4.88
N HIS A 34 -1.17 -9.14 -3.99
CA HIS A 34 0.10 -8.49 -4.33
C HIS A 34 1.20 -8.96 -3.40
N LEU A 35 2.40 -9.12 -3.96
CA LEU A 35 3.62 -9.17 -3.18
C LEU A 35 4.17 -7.75 -3.11
N LEU A 36 4.37 -7.24 -1.90
CA LEU A 36 4.91 -5.91 -1.66
C LEU A 36 6.36 -6.01 -1.21
N ASP A 37 7.22 -5.28 -1.88
CA ASP A 37 8.59 -5.04 -1.46
C ASP A 37 8.63 -3.62 -0.88
N VAL A 38 8.63 -3.55 0.44
CA VAL A 38 8.56 -2.28 1.18
C VAL A 38 9.95 -1.92 1.65
N GLN A 39 10.53 -0.84 1.10
CA GLN A 39 11.83 -0.35 1.51
C GLN A 39 11.75 0.69 2.62
N LYS A 40 10.73 1.55 2.58
CA LYS A 40 10.49 2.61 3.56
C LYS A 40 9.08 2.61 4.09
N GLY A 41 8.10 2.29 3.26
CA GLY A 41 6.69 2.28 3.62
C GLY A 41 5.81 2.97 2.59
N HIS A 42 4.57 3.18 2.97
CA HIS A 42 3.62 3.96 2.18
C HIS A 42 3.76 5.44 2.55
N ASP A 43 3.99 6.27 1.57
CA ASP A 43 4.34 7.68 1.79
C ASP A 43 3.17 8.58 2.15
N THR A 44 1.93 8.09 2.06
CA THR A 44 0.74 8.82 2.50
C THR A 44 -0.11 7.98 3.42
N PHE A 45 -0.86 8.65 4.29
CA PHE A 45 -2.00 8.05 4.97
C PHE A 45 -3.19 8.05 4.02
N MET A 46 -4.02 7.02 4.14
CA MET A 46 -5.16 6.85 3.24
C MET A 46 -6.36 6.24 3.97
N ILE A 47 -7.52 6.49 3.41
CA ILE A 47 -8.78 5.86 3.82
C ILE A 47 -9.37 5.18 2.60
N SER A 48 -9.63 3.89 2.72
CA SER A 48 -10.33 3.12 1.70
C SER A 48 -11.83 3.23 1.91
N LYS A 49 -12.57 3.50 0.84
CA LYS A 49 -14.03 3.59 0.89
C LYS A 49 -14.69 2.21 1.05
N ALA A 50 -14.19 1.22 0.34
CA ALA A 50 -14.87 -0.06 0.20
C ALA A 50 -13.98 -1.29 0.45
N LEU A 51 -12.66 -1.15 0.33
CA LEU A 51 -11.76 -2.31 0.39
C LEU A 51 -11.40 -2.67 1.82
N THR A 52 -11.46 -3.96 2.10
CA THR A 52 -10.73 -4.57 3.22
C THR A 52 -9.38 -5.03 2.70
N ARG A 53 -8.32 -4.72 3.41
CA ARG A 53 -6.97 -5.16 3.11
C ARG A 53 -6.41 -5.99 4.23
N ILE A 54 -5.77 -7.10 3.87
CA ILE A 54 -5.08 -7.97 4.80
C ILE A 54 -3.62 -8.03 4.37
N TYR A 55 -2.73 -7.66 5.28
CA TYR A 55 -1.29 -7.66 5.08
C TYR A 55 -0.69 -8.79 5.92
N TYR A 56 -0.01 -9.72 5.27
CA TYR A 56 0.76 -10.76 5.96
C TYR A 56 2.24 -10.43 5.85
N ILE A 57 2.91 -10.29 7.00
CA ILE A 57 4.33 -9.95 7.04
C ILE A 57 5.16 -11.21 6.82
N ILE A 58 5.88 -11.25 5.70
CA ILE A 58 6.71 -12.40 5.32
C ILE A 58 8.10 -12.27 5.93
N GLU A 59 8.71 -11.09 5.76
CA GLU A 59 10.08 -10.78 6.21
C GLU A 59 10.15 -9.33 6.68
N GLY A 60 11.18 -9.04 7.47
CA GLY A 60 11.47 -7.69 7.90
C GLY A 60 10.63 -7.24 9.08
N THR A 61 10.71 -5.96 9.40
CA THR A 61 9.98 -5.34 10.50
C THR A 61 9.51 -3.96 10.11
N GLY A 62 8.48 -3.49 10.80
CA GLY A 62 7.96 -2.16 10.60
C GLY A 62 6.84 -1.86 11.56
N ALA A 63 6.05 -0.85 11.24
CA ALA A 63 4.92 -0.43 12.03
C ALA A 63 3.77 0.02 11.12
N PHE A 64 2.55 -0.32 11.51
CA PHE A 64 1.33 0.20 10.92
C PHE A 64 0.74 1.22 11.89
N THR A 65 0.34 2.37 11.38
CA THR A 65 -0.44 3.35 12.13
C THR A 65 -1.86 3.30 11.60
N ILE A 66 -2.79 2.88 12.45
CA ILE A 66 -4.18 2.65 12.09
C ILE A 66 -5.04 3.39 13.10
N ASP A 67 -5.93 4.24 12.60
CA ASP A 67 -6.80 5.06 13.45
C ASP A 67 -5.99 5.80 14.53
N SER A 68 -4.88 6.40 14.10
CA SER A 68 -3.93 7.16 14.95
C SER A 68 -3.17 6.34 15.99
N GLN A 69 -3.28 5.01 15.97
CA GLN A 69 -2.57 4.13 16.88
C GLN A 69 -1.48 3.35 16.12
N LYS A 70 -0.28 3.32 16.68
CA LYS A 70 0.87 2.63 16.10
C LYS A 70 0.97 1.20 16.61
N TYR A 71 1.15 0.26 15.67
CA TYR A 71 1.33 -1.17 15.94
C TYR A 71 2.63 -1.63 15.30
N ASP A 72 3.55 -2.13 16.12
CA ASP A 72 4.75 -2.78 15.60
C ASP A 72 4.41 -4.13 15.02
N VAL A 73 5.01 -4.47 13.87
CA VAL A 73 4.76 -5.72 13.19
C VAL A 73 6.05 -6.46 12.86
N ALA A 74 5.96 -7.78 12.75
CA ALA A 74 7.06 -8.68 12.50
C ALA A 74 6.56 -9.89 11.70
N PRO A 75 7.46 -10.73 11.15
CA PRO A 75 7.06 -11.90 10.38
C PRO A 75 6.09 -12.80 11.14
N GLY A 76 5.10 -13.30 10.41
CA GLY A 76 4.07 -14.18 10.96
C GLY A 76 2.80 -13.47 11.45
N LEU A 77 2.80 -12.13 11.46
CA LEU A 77 1.63 -11.35 11.85
C LEU A 77 0.81 -10.94 10.63
N ILE A 78 -0.48 -10.81 10.81
CA ILE A 78 -1.35 -10.16 9.84
C ILE A 78 -1.86 -8.83 10.39
N VAL A 79 -2.10 -7.90 9.48
CA VAL A 79 -2.76 -6.62 9.77
C VAL A 79 -4.01 -6.56 8.90
N GLU A 80 -5.16 -6.43 9.53
CA GLU A 80 -6.42 -6.23 8.83
C GLU A 80 -6.82 -4.76 8.90
N VAL A 81 -7.04 -4.15 7.76
CA VAL A 81 -7.50 -2.76 7.66
C VAL A 81 -8.87 -2.76 7.00
N PRO A 82 -9.94 -2.50 7.77
CA PRO A 82 -11.28 -2.39 7.21
C PRO A 82 -11.47 -1.07 6.46
N PRO A 83 -12.53 -0.95 5.64
CA PRO A 83 -12.87 0.32 5.02
C PRO A 83 -13.17 1.40 6.07
N GLY A 84 -12.94 2.65 5.70
CA GLY A 84 -13.28 3.80 6.54
C GLY A 84 -12.27 4.17 7.61
N VAL A 85 -11.16 3.46 7.70
CA VAL A 85 -10.13 3.69 8.71
C VAL A 85 -8.89 4.28 8.05
N GLU A 86 -8.37 5.37 8.62
CA GLU A 86 -7.11 5.97 8.17
C GLU A 86 -5.94 5.10 8.59
N TYR A 87 -5.04 4.82 7.65
CA TYR A 87 -3.85 4.03 7.94
C TYR A 87 -2.69 4.37 7.01
N SER A 88 -1.51 4.04 7.47
CA SER A 88 -0.29 3.95 6.67
C SER A 88 0.69 3.01 7.38
N TYR A 89 1.83 2.77 6.77
CA TYR A 89 2.86 1.92 7.36
C TYR A 89 4.25 2.36 6.94
N SER A 90 5.23 1.98 7.75
CA SER A 90 6.65 2.27 7.54
C SER A 90 7.49 1.07 7.94
N GLY A 91 8.68 0.97 7.39
CA GLY A 91 9.64 -0.08 7.70
C GLY A 91 10.23 -0.70 6.45
N SER A 92 11.02 -1.75 6.67
CA SER A 92 11.62 -2.56 5.61
C SER A 92 11.06 -3.96 5.73
N MET A 93 10.17 -4.33 4.80
CA MET A 93 9.37 -5.54 4.89
C MET A 93 9.06 -6.13 3.53
N LYS A 94 8.87 -7.44 3.52
CA LYS A 94 8.20 -8.14 2.42
C LYS A 94 6.83 -8.58 2.92
N ILE A 95 5.78 -8.21 2.18
CA ILE A 95 4.40 -8.37 2.62
C ILE A 95 3.58 -9.03 1.52
N LEU A 96 2.69 -9.95 1.89
CA LEU A 96 1.62 -10.43 1.03
C LEU A 96 0.37 -9.63 1.35
N LEU A 97 -0.16 -8.93 0.36
CA LEU A 97 -1.37 -8.12 0.48
C LEU A 97 -2.53 -8.79 -0.24
N VAL A 98 -3.62 -9.00 0.48
CA VAL A 98 -4.90 -9.44 -0.10
C VAL A 98 -5.90 -8.30 0.05
N SER A 99 -6.50 -7.89 -1.06
CA SER A 99 -7.52 -6.84 -1.11
C SER A 99 -8.85 -7.42 -1.61
N HIS A 100 -9.95 -7.01 -1.00
CA HIS A 100 -11.30 -7.39 -1.42
C HIS A 100 -12.29 -6.24 -1.10
N PRO A 101 -13.13 -5.83 -2.04
CA PRO A 101 -13.06 -6.15 -3.47
C PRO A 101 -11.78 -5.63 -4.12
N ARG A 102 -11.61 -5.84 -5.41
CA ARG A 102 -10.49 -5.26 -6.15
C ARG A 102 -10.56 -3.75 -6.08
N TRP A 103 -9.38 -3.13 -6.14
CA TRP A 103 -9.28 -1.68 -6.18
C TRP A 103 -10.02 -1.11 -7.41
N PHE A 104 -10.70 0.01 -7.22
CA PHE A 104 -11.36 0.77 -8.27
C PHE A 104 -11.08 2.26 -8.08
N GLU A 105 -11.16 3.01 -9.17
CA GLU A 105 -10.92 4.45 -9.13
C GLU A 105 -11.94 5.15 -8.23
N GLY A 106 -11.45 6.06 -7.39
CA GLY A 106 -12.26 6.77 -6.41
C GLY A 106 -12.43 6.05 -5.07
N ASN A 107 -11.88 4.81 -4.95
CA ASN A 107 -11.97 4.09 -3.68
C ASN A 107 -11.18 4.74 -2.55
N GLU A 108 -10.01 5.31 -2.85
CA GLU A 108 -9.11 5.82 -1.82
C GLU A 108 -9.08 7.33 -1.76
N ARG A 109 -8.95 7.83 -0.53
CA ARG A 109 -8.66 9.23 -0.25
C ARG A 109 -7.35 9.32 0.50
N MET A 110 -6.40 10.08 -0.04
CA MET A 110 -5.15 10.42 0.66
C MET A 110 -5.45 11.55 1.64
N THR A 111 -5.04 11.39 2.89
CA THR A 111 -5.36 12.35 3.94
C THR A 111 -4.19 13.23 4.35
N ARG A 112 -2.99 12.68 4.40
CA ARG A 112 -1.77 13.39 4.78
C ARG A 112 -0.53 12.61 4.40
N ASN A 113 0.62 13.25 4.42
CA ASN A 113 1.90 12.56 4.24
C ASN A 113 2.24 11.70 5.46
N ASN A 114 2.94 10.60 5.21
CA ASN A 114 3.51 9.79 6.28
C ASN A 114 4.92 10.30 6.60
N PRO A 115 5.14 10.95 7.77
CA PRO A 115 6.42 11.56 8.10
C PRO A 115 7.55 10.53 8.27
N ASP A 116 7.21 9.27 8.58
CA ASP A 116 8.20 8.20 8.72
C ASP A 116 8.78 7.76 7.37
N VAL A 117 8.13 8.12 6.27
CA VAL A 117 8.55 7.74 4.91
C VAL A 117 9.02 8.95 4.11
N VAL A 118 8.38 10.08 4.30
CA VAL A 118 8.70 11.33 3.60
C VAL A 118 9.34 12.28 4.60
N SER A 119 10.62 12.62 4.38
CA SER A 119 11.28 13.58 5.24
C SER A 119 10.67 14.98 5.06
N GLU A 120 10.20 15.56 6.13
CA GLU A 120 9.63 16.92 6.13
C GLU A 120 10.66 18.01 5.82
N GLY A 121 11.94 17.67 5.92
CA GLY A 121 13.01 18.68 6.03
C GLY A 121 13.51 19.32 4.76
N GLY A 122 13.04 18.96 3.61
CA GLY A 122 13.73 19.43 2.42
C GLY A 122 12.88 20.15 1.39
N VAL A 123 11.60 20.34 1.61
CA VAL A 123 10.78 20.54 0.42
C VAL A 123 9.52 21.36 0.63
N VAL A 124 9.42 22.10 1.71
CA VAL A 124 8.18 22.82 2.07
C VAL A 124 7.76 23.85 1.00
N GLY A 125 8.69 24.40 0.25
CA GLY A 125 8.37 25.38 -0.80
C GLY A 125 8.13 24.81 -2.20
N MET A 126 8.65 23.63 -2.51
CA MET A 126 8.54 23.01 -3.84
C MET A 126 7.45 21.94 -3.91
N ILE A 127 6.86 21.65 -2.79
CA ILE A 127 6.04 20.46 -2.56
C ILE A 127 4.65 20.57 -3.12
N GLY A 128 4.05 21.74 -3.14
CA GLY A 128 2.65 21.87 -3.54
C GLY A 128 2.36 21.24 -4.89
N ASN A 129 3.18 21.54 -5.90
CA ASN A 129 2.98 21.04 -7.26
C ASN A 129 3.54 19.62 -7.47
N ARG A 130 4.66 19.29 -6.85
CA ARG A 130 5.25 17.94 -6.97
C ARG A 130 4.41 16.92 -6.21
N LEU A 131 3.92 17.27 -5.04
CA LEU A 131 3.07 16.40 -4.26
C LEU A 131 1.72 16.16 -4.96
N ARG A 132 1.13 17.21 -5.55
CA ARG A 132 -0.10 17.06 -6.36
C ARG A 132 0.12 16.18 -7.57
N ARG A 133 1.25 16.30 -8.27
CA ARG A 133 1.61 15.42 -9.39
C ARG A 133 1.82 13.99 -8.92
N TYR A 134 2.46 13.82 -7.78
CA TYR A 134 2.72 12.54 -7.19
C TYR A 134 1.43 11.83 -6.75
N LEU A 135 0.54 12.56 -6.07
CA LEU A 135 -0.78 12.05 -5.68
C LEU A 135 -1.63 11.67 -6.91
N ARG A 136 -1.55 12.45 -8.00
CA ARG A 136 -2.18 12.08 -9.28
C ARG A 136 -1.57 10.82 -9.87
N ARG A 137 -0.27 10.66 -9.74
CA ARG A 137 0.45 9.46 -10.20
C ARG A 137 0.06 8.23 -9.41
N ILE A 138 -0.04 8.36 -8.10
CA ILE A 138 -0.54 7.30 -7.24
C ILE A 138 -1.96 6.91 -7.60
N ARG A 139 -2.84 7.88 -7.82
CA ARG A 139 -4.21 7.62 -8.27
C ARG A 139 -4.26 6.82 -9.57
N LYS A 140 -3.34 7.09 -10.51
CA LYS A 140 -3.24 6.33 -11.76
C LYS A 140 -2.61 4.96 -11.57
N LEU A 141 -1.65 4.81 -10.68
CA LEU A 141 -0.94 3.55 -10.44
C LEU A 141 -1.74 2.59 -9.56
N VAL A 142 -2.49 3.11 -8.62
CA VAL A 142 -3.38 2.32 -7.76
C VAL A 142 -4.69 1.99 -8.49
N ALA A 143 -4.94 2.60 -9.67
CA ALA A 143 -6.03 2.25 -10.59
C ALA A 143 -5.79 0.96 -11.38
N LEU A 144 -4.66 0.35 -11.22
CA LEU A 144 -4.39 -0.94 -11.86
C LEU A 144 -5.10 -2.05 -11.05
#